data_dadfef1d9d0564c7ea9c6cd46b2f8f85
#
_entry.id   dadfef1d9d0564c7ea9c6cd46b2f8f85
#
_cell.length_a   1.000
_cell.length_b   1.000
_cell.length_c   1.000
_cell.angle_alpha   90.00
_cell.angle_beta   90.00
_cell.angle_gamma   90.00
#
_symmetry.space_group_name_H-M   'P 1'
#
loop_
_entity.id
_entity.type
_entity.pdbx_description
1 polymer ?
#
loop_
_entity_poly.entity_id
_entity_poly.type
_entity_poly.pdbx_seq_one_letter_code
_entity_poly.pdbx_strand_id
1 'polypeptide(L)'
;MTMGFSTSDDAANAPAERMTGSQAIVRTLEDLGVTDVFGLPGGAILPTYDPLYDSKKVRHILVRHEQGAGHAAQGYAVSSGKTGVCIATSGPGATNLLTAIADANMDSIPLVAITGQVSTALLGSDAFQEADIVGMAMPISKHSFMITDPQDIPRALAAAFHIAST
;
A
#
# COMPACT_ATOMS: atom_id res chain seq x y z
N MET A 1 18.43 16.47 -47.58
CA MET A 1 18.61 15.64 -46.40
C MET A 1 18.16 16.48 -45.19
N THR A 2 16.88 16.44 -44.88
CA THR A 2 16.24 17.27 -43.83
C THR A 2 16.02 16.37 -42.62
N MET A 3 16.76 16.64 -41.55
CA MET A 3 16.53 16.00 -40.24
C MET A 3 15.33 16.67 -39.56
N GLY A 4 14.25 15.93 -39.43
CA GLY A 4 13.11 16.33 -38.62
C GLY A 4 13.41 16.03 -37.14
N PHE A 5 13.46 17.09 -36.33
CA PHE A 5 13.42 16.96 -34.88
C PHE A 5 11.98 16.66 -34.46
N SER A 6 11.75 15.47 -33.94
CA SER A 6 10.51 15.13 -33.22
C SER A 6 10.52 15.87 -31.90
N THR A 7 9.57 16.79 -31.72
CA THR A 7 9.41 17.57 -30.50
C THR A 7 8.73 16.72 -29.42
N SER A 8 9.25 16.80 -28.20
CA SER A 8 8.83 16.10 -26.99
C SER A 8 7.47 16.53 -26.41
N ASP A 9 6.61 17.16 -27.19
CA ASP A 9 5.34 17.74 -26.72
C ASP A 9 4.15 16.75 -26.80
N ASP A 10 4.30 15.61 -27.46
CA ASP A 10 3.20 14.64 -27.58
C ASP A 10 2.94 13.80 -26.32
N ALA A 11 3.88 13.73 -25.40
CA ALA A 11 3.73 13.01 -24.15
C ALA A 11 2.92 13.77 -23.08
N ALA A 12 2.84 15.11 -23.21
CA ALA A 12 2.14 15.97 -22.23
C ALA A 12 0.62 16.04 -22.45
N ASN A 13 0.10 15.52 -23.54
CA ASN A 13 -1.30 15.67 -23.95
C ASN A 13 -2.09 14.35 -24.05
N ALA A 14 -1.55 13.26 -23.53
CA ALA A 14 -2.34 12.03 -23.39
C ALA A 14 -3.41 12.25 -22.31
N PRO A 15 -4.69 11.93 -22.58
CA PRO A 15 -5.73 12.06 -21.57
C PRO A 15 -5.36 11.21 -20.37
N ALA A 16 -5.42 11.80 -19.16
CA ALA A 16 -5.13 11.08 -17.93
C ALA A 16 -5.99 9.81 -17.86
N GLU A 17 -5.35 8.67 -17.76
CA GLU A 17 -6.03 7.37 -17.67
C GLU A 17 -6.91 7.37 -16.42
N ARG A 18 -8.22 7.19 -16.59
CA ARG A 18 -9.15 7.07 -15.47
C ARG A 18 -9.01 5.70 -14.85
N MET A 19 -8.69 5.65 -13.56
CA MET A 19 -8.56 4.40 -12.81
C MET A 19 -9.25 4.51 -11.45
N THR A 20 -9.62 3.37 -10.91
CA THR A 20 -10.14 3.27 -9.53
C THR A 20 -9.01 3.45 -8.53
N GLY A 21 -9.36 3.77 -7.26
CA GLY A 21 -8.35 3.81 -6.19
C GLY A 21 -7.57 2.50 -6.04
N SER A 22 -8.24 1.36 -6.21
CA SER A 22 -7.60 0.04 -6.18
C SER A 22 -6.58 -0.16 -7.31
N GLN A 23 -6.93 0.28 -8.52
CA GLN A 23 -5.98 0.28 -9.65
C GLN A 23 -4.81 1.23 -9.41
N ALA A 24 -5.07 2.40 -8.81
CA ALA A 24 -4.03 3.36 -8.46
C ALA A 24 -3.05 2.79 -7.43
N ILE A 25 -3.52 2.03 -6.43
CA ILE A 25 -2.64 1.34 -5.47
C ILE A 25 -1.70 0.40 -6.23
N VAL A 26 -2.22 -0.53 -7.02
CA VAL A 26 -1.41 -1.54 -7.69
C VAL A 26 -0.45 -0.91 -8.70
N ARG A 27 -0.93 0.05 -9.50
CA ARG A 27 -0.08 0.77 -10.45
C ARG A 27 1.07 1.50 -9.75
N THR A 28 0.79 2.16 -8.63
CA THR A 28 1.83 2.86 -7.87
C THR A 28 2.85 1.88 -7.29
N LEU A 29 2.42 0.72 -6.79
CA LEU A 29 3.34 -0.32 -6.34
C LEU A 29 4.24 -0.84 -7.47
N GLU A 30 3.68 -1.02 -8.67
CA GLU A 30 4.46 -1.38 -9.87
C GLU A 30 5.49 -0.32 -10.23
N ASP A 31 5.11 0.95 -10.21
CA ASP A 31 5.97 2.09 -10.55
C ASP A 31 7.09 2.30 -9.49
N LEU A 32 6.83 1.94 -8.23
CA LEU A 32 7.81 1.92 -7.14
C LEU A 32 8.71 0.67 -7.14
N GLY A 33 8.52 -0.24 -8.11
CA GLY A 33 9.35 -1.43 -8.27
C GLY A 33 9.08 -2.53 -7.23
N VAL A 34 7.89 -2.54 -6.62
CA VAL A 34 7.47 -3.60 -5.72
C VAL A 34 7.25 -4.88 -6.53
N THR A 35 7.81 -5.99 -6.05
CA THR A 35 7.68 -7.30 -6.69
C THR A 35 6.81 -8.26 -5.88
N ASP A 36 6.75 -8.07 -4.57
CA ASP A 36 6.07 -8.98 -3.66
C ASP A 36 5.26 -8.20 -2.62
N VAL A 37 4.02 -8.62 -2.41
CA VAL A 37 3.09 -8.10 -1.40
C VAL A 37 2.55 -9.27 -0.59
N PHE A 38 2.68 -9.19 0.74
CA PHE A 38 2.22 -10.21 1.67
C PHE A 38 0.87 -9.82 2.26
N GLY A 39 -0.13 -10.69 2.24
CA GLY A 39 -1.42 -10.27 2.74
C GLY A 39 -2.47 -11.36 2.87
N LEU A 40 -3.60 -10.95 3.45
CA LEU A 40 -4.80 -11.76 3.59
C LEU A 40 -6.00 -10.94 3.08
N PRO A 41 -6.78 -11.45 2.12
CA PRO A 41 -7.97 -10.76 1.63
C PRO A 41 -9.05 -10.63 2.71
N GLY A 42 -9.80 -9.54 2.66
CA GLY A 42 -10.94 -9.27 3.51
C GLY A 42 -11.80 -8.15 2.93
N GLY A 43 -13.02 -7.96 3.43
CA GLY A 43 -14.07 -7.18 2.78
C GLY A 43 -13.64 -5.81 2.26
N ALA A 44 -13.07 -4.96 3.11
CA ALA A 44 -12.73 -3.58 2.74
C ALA A 44 -11.53 -3.46 1.77
N ILE A 45 -10.67 -4.46 1.70
CA ILE A 45 -9.50 -4.45 0.81
C ILE A 45 -9.71 -5.30 -0.45
N LEU A 46 -10.77 -6.10 -0.49
CA LEU A 46 -11.02 -7.04 -1.59
C LEU A 46 -11.00 -6.39 -2.99
N PRO A 47 -11.53 -5.17 -3.21
CA PRO A 47 -11.44 -4.53 -4.52
C PRO A 47 -10.01 -4.33 -5.05
N THR A 48 -9.01 -4.29 -4.17
CA THR A 48 -7.59 -4.16 -4.56
C THR A 48 -7.01 -5.49 -5.08
N TYR A 49 -7.63 -6.60 -4.73
CA TYR A 49 -7.17 -7.92 -5.17
C TYR A 49 -7.44 -8.18 -6.66
N ASP A 50 -8.47 -7.57 -7.25
CA ASP A 50 -8.72 -7.70 -8.69
C ASP A 50 -7.55 -7.16 -9.54
N PRO A 51 -7.16 -5.86 -9.43
CA PRO A 51 -6.01 -5.36 -10.16
C PRO A 51 -4.69 -6.01 -9.72
N LEU A 52 -4.56 -6.47 -8.48
CA LEU A 52 -3.40 -7.20 -8.01
C LEU A 52 -3.27 -8.58 -8.66
N TYR A 53 -4.39 -9.27 -8.89
CA TYR A 53 -4.43 -10.54 -9.61
C TYR A 53 -4.04 -10.36 -11.10
N ASP A 54 -4.44 -9.26 -11.70
CA ASP A 54 -4.12 -8.94 -13.11
C ASP A 54 -2.68 -8.48 -13.30
N SER A 55 -2.02 -7.98 -12.26
CA SER A 55 -0.64 -7.49 -12.31
C SER A 55 0.33 -8.61 -12.73
N LYS A 56 1.25 -8.27 -13.63
CA LYS A 56 2.34 -9.16 -14.04
C LYS A 56 3.67 -8.80 -13.38
N LYS A 57 3.69 -7.73 -12.59
CA LYS A 57 4.89 -7.22 -11.92
C LYS A 57 4.87 -7.47 -10.41
N VAL A 58 3.69 -7.40 -9.78
CA VAL A 58 3.52 -7.57 -8.34
C VAL A 58 2.91 -8.93 -8.06
N ARG A 59 3.63 -9.75 -7.32
CA ARG A 59 3.16 -11.06 -6.84
C ARG A 59 2.52 -10.92 -5.46
N HIS A 60 1.32 -11.42 -5.29
CA HIS A 60 0.70 -11.56 -3.98
C HIS A 60 1.07 -12.88 -3.33
N ILE A 61 1.53 -12.84 -2.08
CA ILE A 61 1.84 -14.00 -1.24
C ILE A 61 0.80 -14.09 -0.15
N LEU A 62 -0.09 -15.07 -0.29
CA LEU A 62 -1.17 -15.31 0.65
C LEU A 62 -0.63 -15.87 1.97
N VAL A 63 -1.03 -15.24 3.05
CA VAL A 63 -0.77 -15.70 4.42
C VAL A 63 -2.06 -16.19 5.08
N ARG A 64 -1.96 -16.77 6.28
CA ARG A 64 -3.11 -17.24 7.05
C ARG A 64 -3.45 -16.36 8.25
N HIS A 65 -2.66 -15.31 8.49
CA HIS A 65 -2.85 -14.32 9.53
C HIS A 65 -2.09 -13.05 9.14
N GLU A 66 -2.66 -11.88 9.37
CA GLU A 66 -2.09 -10.59 8.94
C GLU A 66 -0.76 -10.29 9.65
N GLN A 67 -0.61 -10.65 10.92
CA GLN A 67 0.67 -10.55 11.63
C GLN A 67 1.77 -11.30 10.88
N GLY A 68 1.44 -12.49 10.35
CA GLY A 68 2.35 -13.26 9.50
C GLY A 68 2.70 -12.53 8.20
N ALA A 69 1.78 -11.75 7.62
CA ALA A 69 2.07 -10.91 6.46
C ALA A 69 3.10 -9.82 6.80
N GLY A 70 2.92 -9.15 7.93
CA GLY A 70 3.85 -8.12 8.39
C GLY A 70 5.26 -8.70 8.62
N HIS A 71 5.38 -9.79 9.37
CA HIS A 71 6.68 -10.42 9.61
C HIS A 71 7.32 -11.01 8.34
N ALA A 72 6.53 -11.55 7.42
CA ALA A 72 7.04 -11.98 6.11
C ALA A 72 7.60 -10.80 5.30
N ALA A 73 6.90 -9.67 5.30
CA ALA A 73 7.37 -8.44 4.67
C ALA A 73 8.66 -7.89 5.32
N GLN A 74 8.78 -7.98 6.66
CA GLN A 74 10.04 -7.66 7.36
C GLN A 74 11.19 -8.58 6.91
N GLY A 75 10.96 -9.90 6.92
CA GLY A 75 11.95 -10.87 6.46
C GLY A 75 12.38 -10.63 5.02
N TYR A 76 11.43 -10.26 4.15
CA TYR A 76 11.72 -9.85 2.78
C TYR A 76 12.59 -8.59 2.74
N ALA A 77 12.25 -7.57 3.54
CA ALA A 77 13.03 -6.32 3.58
C ALA A 77 14.48 -6.58 4.01
N VAL A 78 14.69 -7.35 5.08
CA VAL A 78 16.02 -7.71 5.57
C VAL A 78 16.83 -8.49 4.54
N SER A 79 16.19 -9.45 3.87
CA SER A 79 16.89 -10.34 2.93
C SER A 79 17.16 -9.72 1.57
N SER A 80 16.30 -8.80 1.11
CA SER A 80 16.39 -8.20 -0.22
C SER A 80 16.99 -6.80 -0.24
N GLY A 81 17.04 -6.12 0.90
CA GLY A 81 17.40 -4.71 0.99
C GLY A 81 16.35 -3.75 0.41
N LYS A 82 15.13 -4.22 0.16
CA LYS A 82 14.01 -3.43 -0.35
C LYS A 82 12.97 -3.19 0.74
N THR A 83 12.12 -2.19 0.58
CA THR A 83 10.98 -1.99 1.48
C THR A 83 10.01 -3.16 1.40
N GLY A 84 9.66 -3.74 2.54
CA GLY A 84 8.64 -4.78 2.64
C GLY A 84 7.24 -4.18 2.54
N VAL A 85 6.32 -4.90 1.90
CA VAL A 85 4.93 -4.44 1.73
C VAL A 85 3.97 -5.50 2.23
N CYS A 86 3.07 -5.13 3.13
CA CYS A 86 1.97 -5.98 3.55
C CYS A 86 0.62 -5.29 3.35
N ILE A 87 -0.43 -6.10 3.14
CA ILE A 87 -1.78 -5.63 2.87
C ILE A 87 -2.79 -6.39 3.72
N ALA A 88 -3.74 -5.67 4.32
CA ALA A 88 -4.80 -6.25 5.15
C ALA A 88 -6.12 -5.50 4.99
N THR A 89 -7.21 -6.11 5.43
CA THR A 89 -8.51 -5.45 5.50
C THR A 89 -8.59 -4.44 6.64
N SER A 90 -9.71 -3.75 6.79
CA SER A 90 -10.01 -2.83 7.90
C SER A 90 -10.13 -3.56 9.24
N GLY A 91 -10.27 -2.80 10.30
CA GLY A 91 -10.58 -3.29 11.65
C GLY A 91 -9.64 -4.40 12.10
N PRO A 92 -10.16 -5.63 12.32
CA PRO A 92 -9.35 -6.73 12.86
C PRO A 92 -8.16 -7.09 11.97
N GLY A 93 -8.25 -6.95 10.64
CA GLY A 93 -7.12 -7.22 9.75
C GLY A 93 -6.01 -6.18 9.93
N ALA A 94 -6.37 -4.91 10.00
CA ALA A 94 -5.41 -3.83 10.23
C ALA A 94 -4.77 -3.92 11.63
N THR A 95 -5.55 -4.19 12.67
CA THR A 95 -5.03 -4.30 14.05
C THR A 95 -4.10 -5.50 14.21
N ASN A 96 -4.30 -6.59 13.47
CA ASN A 96 -3.39 -7.73 13.47
C ASN A 96 -1.99 -7.42 12.89
N LEU A 97 -1.82 -6.31 12.17
CA LEU A 97 -0.50 -5.85 11.68
C LEU A 97 0.30 -5.10 12.74
N LEU A 98 -0.31 -4.59 13.80
CA LEU A 98 0.34 -3.68 14.77
C LEU A 98 1.59 -4.30 15.41
N THR A 99 1.56 -5.57 15.75
CA THR A 99 2.74 -6.28 16.32
C THR A 99 3.92 -6.22 15.34
N ALA A 100 3.69 -6.56 14.07
CA ALA A 100 4.75 -6.54 13.07
C ALA A 100 5.22 -5.10 12.74
N ILE A 101 4.33 -4.11 12.77
CA ILE A 101 4.69 -2.69 12.59
C ILE A 101 5.58 -2.23 13.76
N ALA A 102 5.22 -2.56 15.00
CA ALA A 102 6.01 -2.23 16.17
C ALA A 102 7.41 -2.86 16.12
N ASP A 103 7.48 -4.13 15.77
CA ASP A 103 8.73 -4.88 15.63
C ASP A 103 9.62 -4.27 14.53
N ALA A 104 9.07 -4.01 13.35
CA ALA A 104 9.79 -3.35 12.25
C ALA A 104 10.32 -1.96 12.65
N ASN A 105 9.53 -1.19 13.40
CA ASN A 105 9.96 0.13 13.88
C ASN A 105 11.10 0.04 14.89
N MET A 106 11.06 -0.91 15.81
CA MET A 106 12.11 -1.13 16.80
C MET A 106 13.43 -1.56 16.15
N ASP A 107 13.37 -2.36 15.10
CA ASP A 107 14.54 -2.89 14.40
C ASP A 107 14.97 -2.03 13.20
N SER A 108 14.30 -0.89 12.97
CA SER A 108 14.55 0.01 11.82
C SER A 108 14.45 -0.71 10.46
N ILE A 109 13.49 -1.62 10.33
CA ILE A 109 13.23 -2.35 9.08
C ILE A 109 12.20 -1.59 8.25
N PRO A 110 12.51 -1.24 6.98
CA PRO A 110 11.58 -0.51 6.12
C PRO A 110 10.36 -1.35 5.77
N LEU A 111 9.20 -0.96 6.29
CA LEU A 111 7.91 -1.63 6.10
C LEU A 111 6.83 -0.62 5.72
N VAL A 112 6.06 -0.93 4.68
CA VAL A 112 4.84 -0.21 4.29
C VAL A 112 3.64 -1.15 4.46
N ALA A 113 2.72 -0.77 5.34
CA ALA A 113 1.47 -1.49 5.56
C ALA A 113 0.31 -0.75 4.88
N ILE A 114 -0.41 -1.43 4.01
CA ILE A 114 -1.59 -0.90 3.32
C ILE A 114 -2.82 -1.58 3.91
N THR A 115 -3.73 -0.80 4.48
CA THR A 115 -4.94 -1.35 5.08
C THR A 115 -6.20 -0.80 4.40
N GLY A 116 -7.21 -1.66 4.27
CA GLY A 116 -8.54 -1.20 3.98
C GLY A 116 -9.09 -0.31 5.09
N GLN A 117 -10.12 0.45 4.78
CA GLN A 117 -10.93 1.19 5.74
C GLN A 117 -12.40 1.11 5.32
N VAL A 118 -13.30 1.41 6.22
CA VAL A 118 -14.72 1.58 5.88
C VAL A 118 -14.89 2.73 4.89
N SER A 119 -16.02 2.79 4.19
CA SER A 119 -16.27 3.89 3.25
C SER A 119 -16.19 5.24 3.96
N THR A 120 -15.78 6.29 3.24
CA THR A 120 -15.62 7.64 3.80
C THR A 120 -16.89 8.18 4.47
N ALA A 121 -18.07 7.77 3.96
CA ALA A 121 -19.36 8.15 4.55
C ALA A 121 -19.63 7.51 5.92
N LEU A 122 -18.92 6.45 6.27
CA LEU A 122 -19.09 5.70 7.52
C LEU A 122 -17.95 5.95 8.54
N LEU A 123 -16.93 6.71 8.16
CA LEU A 123 -15.82 7.02 9.06
C LEU A 123 -16.30 7.72 10.32
N GLY A 124 -15.91 7.21 11.50
CA GLY A 124 -16.29 7.74 12.80
C GLY A 124 -17.70 7.37 13.26
N SER A 125 -18.35 6.39 12.62
CA SER A 125 -19.69 5.94 12.97
C SER A 125 -19.73 4.59 13.72
N ASP A 126 -18.59 4.05 14.12
CA ASP A 126 -18.45 2.70 14.67
C ASP A 126 -19.02 1.61 13.74
N ALA A 127 -18.77 1.79 12.43
CA ALA A 127 -19.23 0.86 11.43
C ALA A 127 -18.58 -0.52 11.58
N PHE A 128 -19.17 -1.55 10.94
CA PHE A 128 -18.65 -2.91 10.99
C PHE A 128 -17.19 -2.97 10.54
N GLN A 129 -16.33 -3.50 11.40
CA GLN A 129 -14.88 -3.58 11.20
C GLN A 129 -14.19 -2.20 10.99
N GLU A 130 -14.73 -1.14 11.53
CA GLU A 130 -14.01 0.12 11.68
C GLU A 130 -13.07 0.04 12.91
N ALA A 131 -11.90 0.63 12.78
CA ALA A 131 -10.96 0.83 13.87
C ALA A 131 -10.13 2.08 13.59
N ASP A 132 -9.80 2.84 14.65
CA ASP A 132 -8.84 3.95 14.55
C ASP A 132 -7.41 3.42 14.44
N ILE A 133 -7.11 2.82 13.29
CA ILE A 133 -5.79 2.23 13.03
C ILE A 133 -4.68 3.29 12.97
N VAL A 134 -5.01 4.53 12.57
CA VAL A 134 -4.05 5.63 12.55
C VAL A 134 -3.64 6.00 13.98
N GLY A 135 -4.61 6.16 14.88
CA GLY A 135 -4.34 6.41 16.30
C GLY A 135 -3.59 5.27 16.98
N MET A 136 -3.98 4.02 16.70
CA MET A 136 -3.32 2.84 17.27
C MET A 136 -1.87 2.68 16.77
N ALA A 137 -1.60 2.99 15.50
CA ALA A 137 -0.27 2.87 14.92
C ALA A 137 0.65 4.06 15.24
N MET A 138 0.11 5.18 15.69
CA MET A 138 0.88 6.43 15.93
C MET A 138 2.13 6.23 16.78
N PRO A 139 2.11 5.55 17.94
CA PRO A 139 3.29 5.38 18.78
C PRO A 139 4.30 4.34 18.27
N ILE A 140 3.94 3.57 17.25
CA ILE A 140 4.74 2.43 16.78
C ILE A 140 5.12 2.54 15.29
N SER A 141 4.87 3.67 14.66
CA SER A 141 5.20 3.91 13.25
C SER A 141 5.81 5.29 13.06
N LYS A 142 6.59 5.47 12.00
CA LYS A 142 7.12 6.80 11.64
C LYS A 142 6.02 7.75 11.17
N HIS A 143 5.06 7.24 10.42
CA HIS A 143 3.95 8.02 9.87
C HIS A 143 2.79 7.11 9.44
N SER A 144 1.57 7.68 9.48
CA SER A 144 0.36 7.05 8.98
C SER A 144 -0.42 8.02 8.10
N PHE A 145 -0.97 7.53 7.00
CA PHE A 145 -1.82 8.31 6.09
C PHE A 145 -3.26 7.80 6.16
N MET A 146 -4.23 8.69 6.40
CA MET A 146 -5.65 8.43 6.15
C MET A 146 -6.01 9.03 4.81
N ILE A 147 -6.18 8.19 3.79
CA ILE A 147 -6.45 8.63 2.42
C ILE A 147 -7.95 8.58 2.18
N THR A 148 -8.59 9.73 1.99
CA THR A 148 -10.03 9.86 1.73
C THR A 148 -10.34 10.21 0.27
N ASP A 149 -9.36 10.71 -0.48
CA ASP A 149 -9.47 10.97 -1.92
C ASP A 149 -8.56 10.00 -2.70
N PRO A 150 -9.09 9.19 -3.62
CA PRO A 150 -8.28 8.29 -4.44
C PRO A 150 -7.15 8.96 -5.23
N GLN A 151 -7.28 10.25 -5.54
CA GLN A 151 -6.24 11.01 -6.24
C GLN A 151 -4.96 11.19 -5.41
N ASP A 152 -5.06 11.10 -4.08
CA ASP A 152 -3.92 11.21 -3.18
C ASP A 152 -3.11 9.91 -3.06
N ILE A 153 -3.64 8.77 -3.51
CA ILE A 153 -3.02 7.44 -3.33
C ILE A 153 -1.58 7.41 -3.87
N PRO A 154 -1.28 7.82 -5.11
CA PRO A 154 0.08 7.71 -5.63
C PRO A 154 1.07 8.54 -4.81
N ARG A 155 0.69 9.77 -4.43
CA ARG A 155 1.53 10.67 -3.63
C ARG A 155 1.76 10.11 -2.23
N ALA A 156 0.72 9.62 -1.58
CA ALA A 156 0.80 9.06 -0.23
C ALA A 156 1.65 7.78 -0.19
N LEU A 157 1.50 6.88 -1.16
CA LEU A 157 2.34 5.69 -1.26
C LEU A 157 3.81 6.03 -1.52
N ALA A 158 4.10 6.92 -2.46
CA ALA A 158 5.47 7.36 -2.72
C ALA A 158 6.11 7.97 -1.46
N ALA A 159 5.37 8.81 -0.72
CA ALA A 159 5.82 9.37 0.55
C ALA A 159 6.03 8.27 1.62
N ALA A 160 5.13 7.28 1.72
CA ALA A 160 5.26 6.17 2.67
C ALA A 160 6.53 5.36 2.41
N PHE A 161 6.85 5.04 1.16
CA PHE A 161 8.09 4.35 0.80
C PHE A 161 9.34 5.16 1.13
N HIS A 162 9.31 6.47 0.85
CA HIS A 162 10.41 7.36 1.20
C HIS A 162 10.63 7.40 2.71
N ILE A 163 9.56 7.64 3.49
CA ILE A 163 9.64 7.71 4.96
C ILE A 163 10.10 6.37 5.55
N ALA A 164 9.62 5.24 5.03
CA ALA A 164 10.01 3.92 5.52
C ALA A 164 11.50 3.63 5.30
N SER A 165 12.09 4.13 4.23
CA SER A 165 13.48 3.84 3.83
C SER A 165 14.51 4.86 4.33
N THR A 166 14.09 5.96 4.94
CA THR A 166 14.94 7.03 5.49
C THR A 166 14.82 7.12 7.00
#